data_4a0a403a7b779d4d12200dfe4492bd0e
#
_entry.id   4a0a403a7b779d4d12200dfe4492bd0e
#
_cell.length_a   1.000
_cell.length_b   1.000
_cell.length_c   1.000
_cell.angle_alpha   90.00
_cell.angle_beta   90.00
_cell.angle_gamma   90.00
#
_symmetry.space_group_name_H-M   'P 1'
#
loop_
_entity.id
_entity.type
_entity.pdbx_description
1 polymer ?
#
loop_
_entity_poly.entity_id
_entity_poly.type
_entity_poly.pdbx_seq_one_letter_code
_entity_poly.pdbx_strand_id
1 'polypeptide(L)'
;MNDLSLPHVSDVAIIGAGPYGLSLAAHLAATPLTFRIFGKPMQSWQDHMPRGMKLKSEGFASSLYDPASSYPLSRYCHENNLPYADVGSPVPLETFVAYGQEFQRRLVSQLEPTDITSLGRSVNGFTLTTASGETLEARTVVLAVGIAHFPYIPPSLADIPPQYISHTFDHSDLSAFNGRKVAVLGAGASAIDTAALLADAGADVTILTRRPRIAFHTQGSEPRPLLERLKYPRSGLGVGWKSWLCSNFPLLFHSLPLKLRIRAVERHLGPAPGWFVREKVEGRIPIHFNTTLQTVTTENNQLQLAFTGGTLPVDHIIAGTGFRPSISRLKFLEPSLLSAIKTVEDAPILSRSFESSVPNLYFIGLASAFDFGPLTRFACGAEFTAKHLTRHLAR
;
A
#
# COMPACT_ATOMS: atom_id res chain seq x y z
N MET A 1 -47.32 -9.46 -12.59
CA MET A 1 -46.90 -8.06 -12.43
C MET A 1 -45.46 -8.12 -11.95
N ASN A 2 -44.48 -7.97 -12.86
CA ASN A 2 -43.09 -7.87 -12.50
C ASN A 2 -42.89 -6.51 -11.83
N ASP A 3 -42.61 -6.55 -10.55
CA ASP A 3 -42.18 -5.38 -9.81
C ASP A 3 -40.78 -5.02 -10.34
N LEU A 4 -40.74 -4.09 -11.31
CA LEU A 4 -39.53 -3.42 -11.77
C LEU A 4 -39.16 -2.43 -10.66
N SER A 5 -38.66 -2.94 -9.53
CA SER A 5 -37.98 -2.10 -8.56
C SER A 5 -36.84 -1.41 -9.32
N LEU A 6 -36.92 -0.09 -9.44
CA LEU A 6 -35.86 0.74 -9.99
C LEU A 6 -34.53 0.33 -9.32
N PRO A 7 -33.45 0.16 -10.06
CA PRO A 7 -32.17 -0.20 -9.47
C PRO A 7 -31.87 0.80 -8.36
N HIS A 8 -31.66 0.28 -7.14
CA HIS A 8 -31.44 1.11 -5.96
C HIS A 8 -30.06 1.80 -6.11
N VAL A 9 -30.07 3.08 -6.51
CA VAL A 9 -28.87 3.88 -6.70
C VAL A 9 -28.27 4.18 -5.33
N SER A 10 -27.11 3.62 -5.02
CA SER A 10 -26.40 3.94 -3.79
C SER A 10 -25.80 5.35 -3.83
N ASP A 11 -25.74 6.03 -2.69
CA ASP A 11 -25.06 7.33 -2.63
C ASP A 11 -23.55 7.16 -2.86
N VAL A 12 -22.94 6.11 -2.30
CA VAL A 12 -21.50 5.85 -2.41
C VAL A 12 -21.21 4.38 -2.71
N ALA A 13 -20.34 4.12 -3.68
CA ALA A 13 -19.70 2.82 -3.88
C ALA A 13 -18.22 2.91 -3.56
N ILE A 14 -17.72 2.03 -2.68
CA ILE A 14 -16.30 1.93 -2.31
C ILE A 14 -15.70 0.71 -2.99
N ILE A 15 -14.64 0.87 -3.79
CA ILE A 15 -13.93 -0.22 -4.43
C ILE A 15 -12.59 -0.45 -3.72
N GLY A 16 -12.51 -1.58 -3.02
CA GLY A 16 -11.35 -2.00 -2.22
C GLY A 16 -11.63 -2.06 -0.72
N ALA A 17 -11.33 -3.21 -0.14
CA ALA A 17 -11.57 -3.57 1.27
C ALA A 17 -10.28 -3.71 2.10
N GLY A 18 -9.29 -2.88 1.81
CA GLY A 18 -8.09 -2.69 2.62
C GLY A 18 -8.31 -1.65 3.73
N PRO A 19 -7.25 -1.25 4.46
CA PRO A 19 -7.34 -0.32 5.60
C PRO A 19 -8.08 0.99 5.30
N TYR A 20 -7.90 1.54 4.08
CA TYR A 20 -8.56 2.78 3.66
C TYR A 20 -10.06 2.59 3.40
N GLY A 21 -10.42 1.54 2.62
CA GLY A 21 -11.83 1.26 2.30
C GLY A 21 -12.63 0.87 3.54
N LEU A 22 -12.07 0.00 4.39
CA LEU A 22 -12.72 -0.42 5.63
C LEU A 22 -12.90 0.74 6.62
N SER A 23 -11.88 1.59 6.78
CA SER A 23 -12.00 2.76 7.65
C SER A 23 -13.01 3.78 7.11
N LEU A 24 -13.05 4.02 5.80
CA LEU A 24 -14.05 4.89 5.18
C LEU A 24 -15.46 4.32 5.37
N ALA A 25 -15.66 3.03 5.10
CA ALA A 25 -16.96 2.38 5.28
C ALA A 25 -17.46 2.46 6.73
N ALA A 26 -16.58 2.22 7.71
CA ALA A 26 -16.92 2.37 9.13
C ALA A 26 -17.33 3.81 9.49
N HIS A 27 -16.73 4.82 8.85
CA HIS A 27 -17.12 6.23 9.04
C HIS A 27 -18.46 6.55 8.35
N LEU A 28 -18.69 6.04 7.12
CA LEU A 28 -19.96 6.23 6.39
C LEU A 28 -21.14 5.57 7.11
N ALA A 29 -20.92 4.43 7.77
CA ALA A 29 -21.95 3.75 8.55
C ALA A 29 -22.52 4.60 9.69
N ALA A 30 -21.81 5.65 10.12
CA ALA A 30 -22.29 6.62 11.11
C ALA A 30 -22.98 7.84 10.47
N THR A 31 -23.30 7.80 9.18
CA THR A 31 -23.98 8.87 8.44
C THR A 31 -25.29 8.37 7.83
N PRO A 32 -26.19 9.26 7.35
CA PRO A 32 -27.40 8.84 6.67
C PRO A 32 -27.19 8.37 5.23
N LEU A 33 -25.94 8.40 4.70
CA LEU A 33 -25.62 8.00 3.34
C LEU A 33 -25.76 6.49 3.16
N THR A 34 -26.39 6.08 2.08
CA THR A 34 -26.39 4.69 1.64
C THR A 34 -25.09 4.37 0.93
N PHE A 35 -24.47 3.24 1.26
CA PHE A 35 -23.22 2.86 0.59
C PHE A 35 -23.10 1.34 0.43
N ARG A 36 -22.34 0.96 -0.59
CA ARG A 36 -21.87 -0.41 -0.83
C ARG A 36 -20.34 -0.42 -0.83
N ILE A 37 -19.72 -1.49 -0.37
CA ILE A 37 -18.27 -1.67 -0.39
C ILE A 37 -17.92 -3.03 -0.97
N PHE A 38 -16.97 -3.06 -1.90
CA PHE A 38 -16.60 -4.23 -2.70
C PHE A 38 -15.13 -4.60 -2.52
N GLY A 39 -14.85 -5.91 -2.52
CA GLY A 39 -13.52 -6.49 -2.46
C GLY A 39 -13.34 -7.43 -1.27
N LYS A 40 -12.32 -8.27 -1.31
CA LYS A 40 -12.00 -9.18 -0.20
C LYS A 40 -11.26 -8.44 0.90
N PRO A 41 -11.68 -8.58 2.19
CA PRO A 41 -11.08 -7.82 3.28
C PRO A 41 -9.61 -8.17 3.45
N MET A 42 -8.77 -7.15 3.49
CA MET A 42 -7.30 -7.24 3.68
C MET A 42 -6.56 -8.09 2.62
N GLN A 43 -7.15 -8.36 1.46
CA GLN A 43 -6.63 -9.27 0.44
C GLN A 43 -5.16 -9.01 0.07
N SER A 44 -4.79 -7.76 -0.25
CA SER A 44 -3.41 -7.45 -0.64
C SER A 44 -2.38 -7.76 0.45
N TRP A 45 -2.78 -7.70 1.70
CA TRP A 45 -1.93 -8.06 2.84
C TRP A 45 -1.82 -9.57 3.01
N GLN A 46 -2.91 -10.29 2.77
CA GLN A 46 -2.96 -11.75 2.91
C GLN A 46 -2.28 -12.48 1.75
N ASP A 47 -2.56 -12.06 0.51
CA ASP A 47 -2.20 -12.82 -0.69
C ASP A 47 -0.85 -12.42 -1.30
N HIS A 48 -0.36 -11.19 -1.00
CA HIS A 48 0.78 -10.60 -1.69
C HIS A 48 1.93 -10.17 -0.77
N MET A 49 1.72 -10.15 0.54
CA MET A 49 2.82 -9.88 1.46
C MET A 49 3.45 -11.20 1.92
N PRO A 50 4.79 -11.28 2.00
CA PRO A 50 5.44 -12.54 2.36
C PRO A 50 5.15 -12.94 3.81
N ARG A 51 4.80 -14.21 4.02
CA ARG A 51 4.55 -14.78 5.35
C ARG A 51 5.74 -14.58 6.25
N GLY A 52 5.48 -14.26 7.51
CA GLY A 52 6.52 -13.92 8.49
C GLY A 52 7.02 -12.47 8.41
N MET A 53 6.50 -11.67 7.47
CA MET A 53 6.76 -10.23 7.44
C MET A 53 6.21 -9.56 8.70
N LYS A 54 6.87 -8.49 9.13
CA LYS A 54 6.37 -7.61 10.20
C LYS A 54 6.14 -6.21 9.66
N LEU A 55 5.12 -5.53 10.18
CA LEU A 55 4.85 -4.15 9.84
C LEU A 55 5.98 -3.25 10.33
N LYS A 56 6.27 -2.20 9.56
CA LYS A 56 7.26 -1.18 9.92
C LYS A 56 6.69 -0.05 10.74
N SER A 57 5.36 0.10 10.65
CA SER A 57 4.62 1.02 11.50
C SER A 57 4.66 0.52 12.92
N GLU A 58 4.81 1.43 13.87
CA GLU A 58 4.64 1.14 15.28
C GLU A 58 3.19 0.71 15.57
N GLY A 59 2.94 0.01 16.67
CA GLY A 59 1.63 -0.53 17.01
C GLY A 59 0.52 0.53 17.01
N PHE A 60 0.78 1.70 17.61
CA PHE A 60 -0.18 2.82 17.65
C PHE A 60 -0.56 3.35 16.25
N ALA A 61 0.29 3.16 15.24
CA ALA A 61 0.10 3.62 13.87
C ALA A 61 -0.38 2.51 12.92
N SER A 62 -0.78 1.36 13.46
CA SER A 62 -1.21 0.17 12.70
C SER A 62 -2.68 -0.17 12.91
N SER A 63 -3.48 0.77 13.38
CA SER A 63 -4.93 0.58 13.53
C SER A 63 -5.68 0.90 12.23
N LEU A 64 -6.88 0.32 12.08
CA LEU A 64 -7.96 0.81 11.25
C LEU A 64 -8.81 1.75 12.11
N TYR A 65 -9.64 2.58 11.47
CA TYR A 65 -10.26 3.70 12.14
C TYR A 65 -11.78 3.72 11.95
N ASP A 66 -12.51 3.98 13.02
CA ASP A 66 -13.94 4.27 13.05
C ASP A 66 -14.18 5.59 13.80
N PRO A 67 -15.35 6.23 13.68
CA PRO A 67 -15.60 7.54 14.31
C PRO A 67 -15.41 7.59 15.82
N ALA A 68 -15.66 6.46 16.48
CA ALA A 68 -15.59 6.34 17.95
C ALA A 68 -14.23 5.79 18.42
N SER A 69 -13.33 5.43 17.51
CA SER A 69 -12.09 4.69 17.82
C SER A 69 -12.36 3.44 18.68
N SER A 70 -13.45 2.74 18.35
CA SER A 70 -14.00 1.68 19.20
C SER A 70 -13.21 0.38 19.14
N TYR A 71 -12.50 0.14 18.02
CA TYR A 71 -11.79 -1.10 17.81
C TYR A 71 -10.37 -0.93 17.23
N PRO A 72 -9.44 -0.33 18.02
CA PRO A 72 -8.04 -0.24 17.62
C PRO A 72 -7.32 -1.59 17.69
N LEU A 73 -6.16 -1.71 17.04
CA LEU A 73 -5.32 -2.92 17.07
C LEU A 73 -4.97 -3.36 18.50
N SER A 74 -4.71 -2.41 19.41
CA SER A 74 -4.43 -2.71 20.82
C SER A 74 -5.54 -3.50 21.49
N ARG A 75 -6.80 -3.11 21.23
CA ARG A 75 -7.98 -3.82 21.76
C ARG A 75 -8.09 -5.23 21.18
N TYR A 76 -7.89 -5.39 19.85
CA TYR A 76 -7.87 -6.69 19.21
C TYR A 76 -6.81 -7.61 19.85
N CYS A 77 -5.59 -7.11 20.01
CA CYS A 77 -4.50 -7.89 20.60
C CYS A 77 -4.82 -8.29 22.05
N HIS A 78 -5.38 -7.37 22.85
CA HIS A 78 -5.81 -7.65 24.22
C HIS A 78 -6.90 -8.74 24.26
N GLU A 79 -7.96 -8.63 23.45
CA GLU A 79 -9.06 -9.59 23.39
C GLU A 79 -8.60 -11.00 22.97
N ASN A 80 -7.52 -11.10 22.19
CA ASN A 80 -6.98 -12.36 21.67
C ASN A 80 -5.70 -12.84 22.40
N ASN A 81 -5.31 -12.20 23.50
CA ASN A 81 -4.08 -12.50 24.25
C ASN A 81 -2.81 -12.48 23.39
N LEU A 82 -2.74 -11.56 22.42
CA LEU A 82 -1.60 -11.38 21.53
C LEU A 82 -0.64 -10.31 22.07
N PRO A 83 0.67 -10.46 21.86
CA PRO A 83 1.65 -9.43 22.23
C PRO A 83 1.36 -8.11 21.51
N TYR A 84 1.36 -7.02 22.25
CA TYR A 84 1.19 -5.67 21.71
C TYR A 84 2.01 -4.66 22.51
N ALA A 85 2.59 -3.71 21.79
CA ALA A 85 3.11 -2.48 22.36
C ALA A 85 2.88 -1.34 21.37
N ASP A 86 2.58 -0.14 21.89
CA ASP A 86 2.44 1.05 21.05
C ASP A 86 3.71 1.34 20.26
N VAL A 87 4.88 1.03 20.84
CA VAL A 87 6.19 1.37 20.30
C VAL A 87 7.20 0.24 20.57
N GLY A 88 8.11 0.04 19.60
CA GLY A 88 9.27 -0.83 19.78
C GLY A 88 9.00 -2.34 19.61
N SER A 89 7.75 -2.72 19.36
CA SER A 89 7.36 -4.10 19.05
C SER A 89 6.70 -4.15 17.68
N PRO A 90 7.35 -4.77 16.67
CA PRO A 90 6.79 -4.83 15.33
C PRO A 90 5.56 -5.73 15.29
N VAL A 91 4.48 -5.26 14.64
CA VAL A 91 3.23 -6.02 14.48
C VAL A 91 3.44 -7.12 13.42
N PRO A 92 3.19 -8.41 13.72
CA PRO A 92 3.20 -9.46 12.72
C PRO A 92 2.15 -9.24 11.63
N LEU A 93 2.48 -9.62 10.40
CA LEU A 93 1.55 -9.54 9.26
C LEU A 93 0.25 -10.26 9.54
N GLU A 94 0.34 -11.48 10.06
CA GLU A 94 -0.80 -12.35 10.36
C GLU A 94 -1.74 -11.70 11.40
N THR A 95 -1.17 -11.06 12.42
CA THR A 95 -1.92 -10.29 13.42
C THR A 95 -2.66 -9.12 12.77
N PHE A 96 -2.01 -8.38 11.88
CA PHE A 96 -2.61 -7.24 11.20
C PHE A 96 -3.73 -7.65 10.24
N VAL A 97 -3.54 -8.74 9.50
CA VAL A 97 -4.56 -9.32 8.59
C VAL A 97 -5.78 -9.76 9.39
N ALA A 98 -5.58 -10.58 10.43
CA ALA A 98 -6.67 -11.08 11.27
C ALA A 98 -7.42 -9.95 11.99
N TYR A 99 -6.70 -8.93 12.46
CA TYR A 99 -7.28 -7.72 13.02
C TYR A 99 -8.16 -6.98 11.99
N GLY A 100 -7.68 -6.79 10.77
CA GLY A 100 -8.44 -6.09 9.73
C GLY A 100 -9.70 -6.86 9.30
N GLN A 101 -9.64 -8.19 9.26
CA GLN A 101 -10.79 -9.06 9.01
C GLN A 101 -11.81 -8.98 10.15
N GLU A 102 -11.36 -8.98 11.40
CA GLU A 102 -12.23 -8.82 12.56
C GLU A 102 -12.86 -7.42 12.65
N PHE A 103 -12.09 -6.37 12.30
CA PHE A 103 -12.61 -5.00 12.15
C PHE A 103 -13.73 -4.97 11.11
N GLN A 104 -13.53 -5.58 9.94
CA GLN A 104 -14.55 -5.68 8.91
C GLN A 104 -15.81 -6.37 9.43
N ARG A 105 -15.66 -7.54 10.07
CA ARG A 105 -16.78 -8.34 10.58
C ARG A 105 -17.63 -7.56 11.60
N ARG A 106 -16.99 -6.76 12.47
CA ARG A 106 -17.68 -5.98 13.52
C ARG A 106 -18.28 -4.66 13.03
N LEU A 107 -17.59 -3.95 12.17
CA LEU A 107 -17.89 -2.55 11.86
C LEU A 107 -18.30 -2.30 10.40
N VAL A 108 -18.10 -3.28 9.51
CA VAL A 108 -18.41 -3.19 8.08
C VAL A 108 -19.04 -4.50 7.60
N SER A 109 -20.07 -4.97 8.31
CA SER A 109 -20.70 -6.28 8.06
C SER A 109 -21.36 -6.38 6.66
N GLN A 110 -21.73 -5.26 6.04
CA GLN A 110 -22.32 -5.19 4.70
C GLN A 110 -21.30 -5.26 3.56
N LEU A 111 -20.03 -5.54 3.83
CA LEU A 111 -19.02 -5.72 2.80
C LEU A 111 -19.37 -6.87 1.86
N GLU A 112 -19.27 -6.63 0.57
CA GLU A 112 -19.48 -7.59 -0.50
C GLU A 112 -18.12 -8.11 -1.00
N PRO A 113 -17.79 -9.40 -0.75
CA PRO A 113 -16.47 -9.95 -1.07
C PRO A 113 -16.34 -10.31 -2.56
N THR A 114 -16.72 -9.39 -3.44
CA THR A 114 -16.65 -9.52 -4.90
C THR A 114 -15.84 -8.38 -5.51
N ASP A 115 -15.16 -8.66 -6.62
CA ASP A 115 -14.40 -7.65 -7.35
C ASP A 115 -15.29 -6.89 -8.32
N ILE A 116 -14.97 -5.62 -8.56
CA ILE A 116 -15.55 -4.81 -9.63
C ILE A 116 -14.71 -5.04 -10.90
N THR A 117 -15.35 -5.50 -11.96
CA THR A 117 -14.74 -5.81 -13.26
C THR A 117 -14.90 -4.71 -14.30
N SER A 118 -15.91 -3.83 -14.12
CA SER A 118 -16.09 -2.63 -14.95
C SER A 118 -16.61 -1.48 -14.12
N LEU A 119 -16.13 -0.27 -14.43
CA LEU A 119 -16.61 1.02 -13.90
C LEU A 119 -16.68 2.01 -15.04
N GLY A 120 -17.87 2.48 -15.33
CA GLY A 120 -18.19 3.48 -16.35
C GLY A 120 -19.06 4.62 -15.83
N ARG A 121 -19.32 5.60 -16.69
CA ARG A 121 -20.26 6.69 -16.40
C ARG A 121 -21.68 6.25 -16.71
N SER A 122 -22.64 6.68 -15.89
CA SER A 122 -24.07 6.60 -16.18
C SER A 122 -24.73 7.99 -16.12
N VAL A 123 -26.02 8.05 -16.45
CA VAL A 123 -26.81 9.29 -16.32
C VAL A 123 -26.91 9.77 -14.88
N ASN A 124 -26.95 8.83 -13.93
CA ASN A 124 -27.14 9.11 -12.51
C ASN A 124 -25.83 9.13 -11.70
N GLY A 125 -24.68 8.98 -12.37
CA GLY A 125 -23.37 8.91 -11.74
C GLY A 125 -22.46 7.89 -12.39
N PHE A 126 -22.41 6.67 -11.86
CA PHE A 126 -21.54 5.59 -12.31
C PHE A 126 -22.29 4.26 -12.38
N THR A 127 -21.94 3.46 -13.37
CA THR A 127 -22.34 2.05 -13.48
C THR A 127 -21.15 1.17 -13.10
N LEU A 128 -21.37 0.20 -12.22
CA LEU A 128 -20.38 -0.78 -11.80
C LEU A 128 -20.88 -2.17 -12.17
N THR A 129 -19.98 -3.03 -12.64
CA THR A 129 -20.25 -4.46 -12.87
C THR A 129 -19.36 -5.29 -11.94
N THR A 130 -19.95 -6.19 -11.21
CA THR A 130 -19.24 -7.12 -10.33
C THR A 130 -18.71 -8.33 -11.09
N ALA A 131 -17.81 -9.10 -10.48
CA ALA A 131 -17.30 -10.35 -11.04
C ALA A 131 -18.42 -11.43 -11.21
N SER A 132 -19.53 -11.32 -10.47
CA SER A 132 -20.71 -12.19 -10.64
C SER A 132 -21.61 -11.76 -11.82
N GLY A 133 -21.33 -10.62 -12.46
CA GLY A 133 -22.14 -10.06 -13.54
C GLY A 133 -23.30 -9.14 -13.08
N GLU A 134 -23.43 -8.89 -11.78
CA GLU A 134 -24.40 -7.92 -11.27
C GLU A 134 -23.98 -6.52 -11.72
N THR A 135 -24.95 -5.74 -12.24
CA THR A 135 -24.78 -4.34 -12.59
C THR A 135 -25.52 -3.48 -11.58
N LEU A 136 -24.85 -2.46 -11.07
CA LEU A 136 -25.40 -1.52 -10.08
C LEU A 136 -25.03 -0.08 -10.42
N GLU A 137 -25.78 0.86 -9.87
CA GLU A 137 -25.48 2.29 -10.00
C GLU A 137 -25.13 2.93 -8.67
N ALA A 138 -24.20 3.89 -8.72
CA ALA A 138 -23.84 4.74 -7.59
C ALA A 138 -23.66 6.19 -8.02
N ARG A 139 -24.08 7.14 -7.17
CA ARG A 139 -23.87 8.57 -7.41
C ARG A 139 -22.41 8.95 -7.31
N THR A 140 -21.72 8.35 -6.36
CA THR A 140 -20.32 8.61 -6.03
C THR A 140 -19.53 7.30 -5.99
N VAL A 141 -18.29 7.32 -6.50
CA VAL A 141 -17.37 6.17 -6.40
C VAL A 141 -16.09 6.60 -5.72
N VAL A 142 -15.64 5.78 -4.76
CA VAL A 142 -14.35 5.95 -4.07
C VAL A 142 -13.45 4.76 -4.37
N LEU A 143 -12.33 5.03 -5.05
CA LEU A 143 -11.32 4.02 -5.37
C LEU A 143 -10.30 3.90 -4.23
N ALA A 144 -10.41 2.82 -3.45
CA ALA A 144 -9.55 2.46 -2.34
C ALA A 144 -8.67 1.24 -2.67
N VAL A 145 -8.19 1.14 -3.91
CA VAL A 145 -7.55 -0.05 -4.51
C VAL A 145 -6.15 -0.38 -3.98
N GLY A 146 -5.63 0.41 -3.04
CA GLY A 146 -4.35 0.16 -2.38
C GLY A 146 -3.16 0.18 -3.34
N ILE A 147 -2.31 -0.86 -3.25
CA ILE A 147 -1.07 -0.98 -4.05
C ILE A 147 -1.14 -2.11 -5.08
N ALA A 148 -2.19 -2.92 -5.09
CA ALA A 148 -2.28 -4.17 -5.86
C ALA A 148 -2.10 -3.98 -7.38
N HIS A 149 -2.54 -2.85 -7.92
CA HIS A 149 -2.42 -2.54 -9.34
C HIS A 149 -1.11 -1.83 -9.71
N PHE A 150 -0.27 -1.48 -8.74
CA PHE A 150 0.84 -0.55 -8.92
C PHE A 150 2.27 -1.09 -8.69
N PRO A 151 2.53 -2.42 -8.69
CA PRO A 151 3.91 -2.91 -8.70
C PRO A 151 4.69 -2.29 -9.87
N TYR A 152 5.90 -1.81 -9.60
CA TYR A 152 6.69 -1.14 -10.62
C TYR A 152 7.95 -1.94 -10.96
N ILE A 153 8.01 -2.48 -12.17
CA ILE A 153 9.23 -3.05 -12.76
C ILE A 153 9.80 -2.00 -13.73
N PRO A 154 11.06 -1.56 -13.55
CA PRO A 154 11.68 -0.58 -14.44
C PRO A 154 11.74 -1.08 -15.91
N PRO A 155 11.62 -0.17 -16.91
CA PRO A 155 11.70 -0.54 -18.32
C PRO A 155 12.98 -1.31 -18.68
N SER A 156 14.10 -1.03 -18.02
CA SER A 156 15.36 -1.77 -18.21
C SER A 156 15.30 -3.26 -17.85
N LEU A 157 14.23 -3.72 -17.23
CA LEU A 157 14.00 -5.12 -16.87
C LEU A 157 12.82 -5.73 -17.65
N ALA A 158 12.18 -4.96 -18.53
CA ALA A 158 10.95 -5.38 -19.21
C ALA A 158 11.15 -6.53 -20.21
N ASP A 159 12.36 -6.63 -20.76
CA ASP A 159 12.71 -7.65 -21.76
C ASP A 159 13.14 -9.00 -21.15
N ILE A 160 13.24 -9.07 -19.81
CA ILE A 160 13.56 -10.33 -19.12
C ILE A 160 12.33 -11.22 -19.14
N PRO A 161 12.45 -12.49 -19.62
CA PRO A 161 11.32 -13.40 -19.66
C PRO A 161 10.66 -13.57 -18.27
N PRO A 162 9.31 -13.58 -18.19
CA PRO A 162 8.58 -13.52 -16.91
C PRO A 162 8.85 -14.71 -15.98
N GLN A 163 9.33 -15.83 -16.47
CA GLN A 163 9.73 -16.96 -15.64
C GLN A 163 11.00 -16.70 -14.82
N TYR A 164 11.79 -15.68 -15.17
CA TYR A 164 13.05 -15.33 -14.50
C TYR A 164 12.97 -14.06 -13.65
N ILE A 165 11.89 -13.32 -13.74
CA ILE A 165 11.71 -12.08 -12.97
C ILE A 165 10.31 -11.99 -12.37
N SER A 166 10.24 -11.52 -11.14
CA SER A 166 8.99 -11.19 -10.47
C SER A 166 9.16 -9.94 -9.60
N HIS A 167 8.06 -9.38 -9.16
CA HIS A 167 8.08 -8.29 -8.17
C HIS A 167 7.95 -8.86 -6.74
N THR A 168 8.43 -8.14 -5.72
CA THR A 168 8.25 -8.54 -4.31
C THR A 168 6.77 -8.72 -3.91
N PHE A 169 5.85 -8.20 -4.68
CA PHE A 169 4.41 -8.30 -4.48
C PHE A 169 3.78 -9.58 -5.06
N ASP A 170 4.53 -10.35 -5.81
CA ASP A 170 4.02 -11.56 -6.50
C ASP A 170 4.09 -12.81 -5.60
N HIS A 171 4.69 -12.69 -4.41
CA HIS A 171 5.00 -13.83 -3.55
C HIS A 171 4.56 -13.62 -2.11
N SER A 172 3.58 -14.39 -1.66
CA SER A 172 3.25 -14.57 -0.24
C SER A 172 3.99 -15.75 0.38
N ASP A 173 4.31 -16.77 -0.41
CA ASP A 173 5.12 -17.93 -0.03
C ASP A 173 6.44 -17.91 -0.82
N LEU A 174 7.55 -17.95 -0.09
CA LEU A 174 8.90 -17.93 -0.66
C LEU A 174 9.58 -19.30 -0.68
N SER A 175 8.89 -20.36 -0.24
CA SER A 175 9.43 -21.72 -0.18
C SER A 175 9.86 -22.28 -1.54
N ALA A 176 9.21 -21.84 -2.63
CA ALA A 176 9.57 -22.22 -3.99
C ALA A 176 10.98 -21.78 -4.43
N PHE A 177 11.63 -20.91 -3.67
CA PHE A 177 13.00 -20.45 -3.91
C PHE A 177 14.06 -21.21 -3.12
N ASN A 178 13.69 -22.21 -2.33
CA ASN A 178 14.63 -23.02 -1.59
C ASN A 178 15.70 -23.63 -2.52
N GLY A 179 16.97 -23.45 -2.18
CA GLY A 179 18.12 -23.91 -2.96
C GLY A 179 18.41 -23.12 -4.26
N ARG A 180 17.58 -22.09 -4.61
CA ARG A 180 17.78 -21.27 -5.80
C ARG A 180 18.66 -20.06 -5.50
N LYS A 181 19.42 -19.62 -6.52
CA LYS A 181 20.18 -18.36 -6.50
C LYS A 181 19.27 -17.22 -6.90
N VAL A 182 19.00 -16.28 -5.98
CA VAL A 182 18.05 -15.18 -6.20
C VAL A 182 18.73 -13.83 -6.04
N ALA A 183 18.64 -12.99 -7.06
CA ALA A 183 19.03 -11.58 -6.96
C ALA A 183 17.82 -10.73 -6.55
N VAL A 184 17.94 -10.00 -5.44
CA VAL A 184 16.93 -9.02 -5.03
C VAL A 184 17.39 -7.63 -5.41
N LEU A 185 16.61 -6.95 -6.27
CA LEU A 185 16.94 -5.61 -6.75
C LEU A 185 16.28 -4.54 -5.87
N GLY A 186 17.07 -3.79 -5.11
CA GLY A 186 16.59 -2.69 -4.29
C GLY A 186 17.14 -2.69 -2.86
N ALA A 187 16.91 -1.60 -2.14
CA ALA A 187 17.25 -1.44 -0.72
C ALA A 187 16.10 -0.76 0.05
N GLY A 188 14.89 -0.86 -0.47
CA GLY A 188 13.68 -0.45 0.22
C GLY A 188 13.20 -1.53 1.18
N ALA A 189 12.17 -1.20 1.93
CA ALA A 189 11.60 -2.10 2.91
C ALA A 189 11.23 -3.46 2.33
N SER A 190 10.43 -3.51 1.25
CA SER A 190 10.01 -4.78 0.65
C SER A 190 11.19 -5.60 0.12
N ALA A 191 12.19 -4.96 -0.51
CA ALA A 191 13.38 -5.65 -1.00
C ALA A 191 14.14 -6.35 0.15
N ILE A 192 14.38 -5.64 1.25
CA ILE A 192 15.16 -6.14 2.37
C ILE A 192 14.40 -7.19 3.18
N ASP A 193 13.09 -6.99 3.41
CA ASP A 193 12.26 -8.00 4.06
C ASP A 193 12.19 -9.29 3.24
N THR A 194 11.96 -9.15 1.92
CA THR A 194 11.92 -10.31 1.01
C THR A 194 13.27 -11.03 0.97
N ALA A 195 14.39 -10.29 0.92
CA ALA A 195 15.72 -10.91 0.93
C ALA A 195 15.98 -11.69 2.23
N ALA A 196 15.61 -11.14 3.39
CA ALA A 196 15.74 -11.82 4.67
C ALA A 196 14.88 -13.10 4.74
N LEU A 197 13.64 -13.02 4.29
CA LEU A 197 12.71 -14.15 4.29
C LEU A 197 13.05 -15.23 3.26
N LEU A 198 13.64 -14.86 2.11
CA LEU A 198 14.19 -15.80 1.13
C LEU A 198 15.36 -16.59 1.72
N ALA A 199 16.27 -15.90 2.41
CA ALA A 199 17.40 -16.55 3.07
C ALA A 199 16.92 -17.50 4.20
N ASP A 200 15.92 -17.09 4.97
CA ASP A 200 15.28 -17.96 5.97
C ASP A 200 14.59 -19.18 5.33
N ALA A 201 14.08 -19.04 4.09
CA ALA A 201 13.50 -20.14 3.29
C ALA A 201 14.54 -21.02 2.57
N GLY A 202 15.84 -20.75 2.74
CA GLY A 202 16.93 -21.56 2.17
C GLY A 202 17.38 -21.17 0.77
N ALA A 203 17.02 -19.98 0.27
CA ALA A 203 17.54 -19.45 -0.99
C ALA A 203 18.96 -18.88 -0.80
N ASP A 204 19.79 -18.97 -1.85
CA ASP A 204 21.07 -18.26 -1.95
C ASP A 204 20.81 -16.85 -2.49
N VAL A 205 20.77 -15.88 -1.60
CA VAL A 205 20.29 -14.52 -1.89
C VAL A 205 21.45 -13.55 -2.04
N THR A 206 21.39 -12.72 -3.08
CA THR A 206 22.28 -11.55 -3.25
C THR A 206 21.45 -10.30 -3.48
N ILE A 207 21.78 -9.20 -2.77
CA ILE A 207 21.10 -7.90 -2.92
C ILE A 207 21.92 -7.00 -3.82
N LEU A 208 21.29 -6.45 -4.89
CA LEU A 208 21.88 -5.44 -5.76
C LEU A 208 21.17 -4.10 -5.56
N THR A 209 21.92 -3.05 -5.21
CA THR A 209 21.32 -1.74 -4.95
C THR A 209 22.16 -0.56 -5.43
N ARG A 210 21.49 0.46 -5.99
CA ARG A 210 22.10 1.74 -6.37
C ARG A 210 22.46 2.62 -5.17
N ARG A 211 21.91 2.30 -3.98
CA ARG A 211 22.19 3.07 -2.77
C ARG A 211 23.57 2.73 -2.22
N PRO A 212 24.26 3.69 -1.59
CA PRO A 212 25.56 3.46 -0.96
C PRO A 212 25.46 2.70 0.37
N ARG A 213 24.26 2.58 0.93
CA ARG A 213 23.99 1.89 2.20
C ARG A 213 22.51 1.57 2.36
N ILE A 214 22.17 0.64 3.23
CA ILE A 214 20.80 0.40 3.70
C ILE A 214 20.57 1.27 4.94
N ALA A 215 19.52 2.08 4.92
CA ALA A 215 19.12 2.91 6.05
C ALA A 215 17.98 2.21 6.80
N PHE A 216 18.29 1.48 7.86
CA PHE A 216 17.28 0.86 8.70
C PHE A 216 16.60 1.89 9.61
N HIS A 217 15.31 1.68 9.89
CA HIS A 217 14.65 2.39 10.98
C HIS A 217 15.31 2.03 12.31
N THR A 218 15.35 2.99 13.24
CA THR A 218 15.74 2.73 14.63
C THR A 218 14.55 2.17 15.42
N GLN A 219 14.81 1.27 16.34
CA GLN A 219 13.78 0.80 17.27
C GLN A 219 13.26 1.97 18.10
N GLY A 220 11.95 2.10 18.14
CA GLY A 220 11.30 3.06 19.01
C GLY A 220 11.46 2.65 20.48
N SER A 221 11.58 3.62 21.37
CA SER A 221 11.62 3.42 22.83
C SER A 221 10.66 4.38 23.54
N GLU A 222 10.16 3.95 24.68
CA GLU A 222 9.36 4.73 25.62
C GLU A 222 9.77 4.37 27.06
N PRO A 223 9.71 5.29 28.03
CA PRO A 223 9.38 6.72 27.86
C PRO A 223 10.55 7.53 27.30
N ARG A 224 10.26 8.61 26.57
CA ARG A 224 11.27 9.56 26.07
C ARG A 224 11.26 10.84 26.91
N PRO A 225 12.44 11.43 27.22
CA PRO A 225 12.56 12.74 27.87
C PRO A 225 11.77 13.83 27.13
N LEU A 226 11.23 14.81 27.87
CA LEU A 226 10.42 15.88 27.31
C LEU A 226 11.15 16.67 26.22
N LEU A 227 12.44 17.01 26.44
CA LEU A 227 13.28 17.70 25.46
C LEU A 227 13.45 16.89 24.16
N GLU A 228 13.60 15.58 24.25
CA GLU A 228 13.69 14.71 23.08
C GLU A 228 12.35 14.68 22.31
N ARG A 229 11.21 14.63 23.02
CA ARG A 229 9.88 14.68 22.40
C ARG A 229 9.65 15.98 21.64
N LEU A 230 10.12 17.11 22.16
CA LEU A 230 10.03 18.42 21.50
C LEU A 230 10.98 18.50 20.30
N LYS A 231 12.21 18.00 20.43
CA LYS A 231 13.23 18.04 19.36
C LYS A 231 12.90 17.08 18.22
N TYR A 232 12.35 15.92 18.54
CA TYR A 232 12.03 14.85 17.60
C TYR A 232 10.61 14.35 17.84
N PRO A 233 9.56 15.09 17.44
CA PRO A 233 8.18 14.66 17.63
C PRO A 233 7.91 13.36 16.87
N ARG A 234 7.10 12.49 17.47
CA ARG A 234 6.67 11.21 16.87
C ARG A 234 5.35 11.38 16.14
N SER A 235 5.20 10.65 15.05
CA SER A 235 3.96 10.56 14.27
C SER A 235 3.79 9.15 13.71
N GLY A 236 2.66 8.86 13.08
CA GLY A 236 2.42 7.61 12.37
C GLY A 236 3.42 7.33 11.23
N LEU A 237 4.12 8.35 10.74
CA LEU A 237 5.16 8.23 9.72
C LEU A 237 6.57 8.05 10.30
N GLY A 238 6.72 8.09 11.62
CA GLY A 238 8.01 8.00 12.30
C GLY A 238 8.36 9.26 13.10
N VAL A 239 9.65 9.39 13.43
CA VAL A 239 10.18 10.42 14.32
C VAL A 239 10.75 11.59 13.52
N GLY A 240 10.55 12.81 14.03
CA GLY A 240 11.08 14.07 13.49
C GLY A 240 10.03 14.99 12.86
N TRP A 241 10.36 16.29 12.85
CA TRP A 241 9.44 17.37 12.43
C TRP A 241 8.89 17.19 11.00
N LYS A 242 9.70 16.69 10.06
CA LYS A 242 9.24 16.46 8.68
C LYS A 242 8.15 15.40 8.62
N SER A 243 8.35 14.25 9.28
CA SER A 243 7.36 13.19 9.36
C SER A 243 6.12 13.67 10.10
N TRP A 244 6.31 14.42 11.18
CA TRP A 244 5.23 14.97 11.98
C TRP A 244 4.36 15.97 11.19
N LEU A 245 4.97 16.89 10.44
CA LEU A 245 4.24 17.83 9.58
C LEU A 245 3.47 17.12 8.48
N CYS A 246 4.09 16.16 7.78
CA CYS A 246 3.40 15.38 6.74
C CYS A 246 2.26 14.55 7.29
N SER A 247 2.36 14.06 8.53
CA SER A 247 1.32 13.26 9.18
C SER A 247 0.13 14.10 9.65
N ASN A 248 0.40 15.28 10.22
CA ASN A 248 -0.62 16.07 10.91
C ASN A 248 -1.23 17.19 10.03
N PHE A 249 -0.56 17.60 8.96
CA PHE A 249 -1.02 18.68 8.09
C PHE A 249 -1.07 18.30 6.61
N PRO A 250 -1.76 17.22 6.21
CA PRO A 250 -1.82 16.78 4.80
C PRO A 250 -2.49 17.81 3.89
N LEU A 251 -3.42 18.62 4.39
CA LEU A 251 -4.03 19.72 3.60
C LEU A 251 -3.07 20.89 3.35
N LEU A 252 -2.12 21.13 4.26
CA LEU A 252 -1.05 22.09 4.04
C LEU A 252 -0.09 21.57 2.96
N PHE A 253 0.23 20.26 3.00
CA PHE A 253 1.00 19.62 1.95
C PHE A 253 0.32 19.75 0.59
N HIS A 254 -0.99 19.54 0.52
CA HIS A 254 -1.79 19.71 -0.70
C HIS A 254 -1.68 21.14 -1.28
N SER A 255 -1.51 22.14 -0.44
CA SER A 255 -1.40 23.55 -0.90
C SER A 255 -0.04 23.91 -1.49
N LEU A 256 0.96 23.01 -1.41
CA LEU A 256 2.26 23.22 -2.06
C LEU A 256 2.15 23.08 -3.60
N PRO A 257 3.03 23.77 -4.36
CA PRO A 257 3.11 23.58 -5.81
C PRO A 257 3.33 22.09 -6.18
N LEU A 258 2.63 21.61 -7.22
CA LEU A 258 2.63 20.20 -7.63
C LEU A 258 4.05 19.60 -7.78
N LYS A 259 4.95 20.32 -8.44
CA LYS A 259 6.36 19.87 -8.61
C LYS A 259 7.09 19.65 -7.28
N LEU A 260 6.79 20.43 -6.25
CA LEU A 260 7.38 20.25 -4.91
C LEU A 260 6.76 19.04 -4.20
N ARG A 261 5.44 18.83 -4.36
CA ARG A 261 4.74 17.67 -3.81
C ARG A 261 5.28 16.36 -4.37
N ILE A 262 5.39 16.24 -5.70
CA ILE A 262 5.96 15.07 -6.38
C ILE A 262 7.38 14.81 -5.87
N ARG A 263 8.27 15.82 -5.90
CA ARG A 263 9.65 15.68 -5.42
C ARG A 263 9.73 15.28 -3.95
N ALA A 264 8.82 15.77 -3.11
CA ALA A 264 8.77 15.39 -1.71
C ALA A 264 8.37 13.93 -1.54
N VAL A 265 7.35 13.45 -2.26
CA VAL A 265 6.89 12.05 -2.21
C VAL A 265 7.97 11.09 -2.73
N GLU A 266 8.68 11.44 -3.80
CA GLU A 266 9.75 10.61 -4.37
C GLU A 266 11.00 10.51 -3.47
N ARG A 267 11.36 11.61 -2.81
CA ARG A 267 12.59 11.72 -2.01
C ARG A 267 12.39 11.42 -0.53
N HIS A 268 11.20 11.69 -0.02
CA HIS A 268 10.91 11.65 1.40
C HIS A 268 10.19 10.36 1.73
N LEU A 269 10.67 9.52 2.49
CA LEU A 269 10.09 8.21 2.80
C LEU A 269 10.23 7.19 1.66
N GLY A 270 11.40 7.13 1.05
CA GLY A 270 11.80 5.84 0.52
C GLY A 270 11.63 4.83 1.67
N PRO A 271 10.85 3.75 1.48
CA PRO A 271 10.56 2.84 2.57
C PRO A 271 11.87 2.28 3.12
N ALA A 272 12.24 2.70 4.32
CA ALA A 272 13.36 2.12 5.04
C ALA A 272 12.96 0.79 5.64
N PRO A 273 13.80 -0.26 5.60
CA PRO A 273 13.53 -1.52 6.28
C PRO A 273 13.48 -1.35 7.80
N GLY A 274 12.74 -2.22 8.47
CA GLY A 274 12.64 -2.24 9.92
C GLY A 274 13.97 -2.61 10.56
N TRP A 275 14.23 -2.11 11.78
CA TRP A 275 15.42 -2.46 12.56
C TRP A 275 15.52 -3.98 12.81
N PHE A 276 14.40 -4.66 12.95
CA PHE A 276 14.28 -6.07 13.28
C PHE A 276 14.76 -7.05 12.20
N VAL A 277 14.96 -6.58 10.96
CA VAL A 277 15.52 -7.40 9.87
C VAL A 277 17.01 -7.17 9.68
N ARG A 278 17.61 -6.19 10.37
CA ARG A 278 19.03 -5.84 10.20
C ARG A 278 19.96 -7.03 10.39
N GLU A 279 19.81 -7.74 11.51
CA GLU A 279 20.66 -8.89 11.85
C GLU A 279 20.49 -10.09 10.91
N LYS A 280 19.37 -10.16 10.20
CA LYS A 280 19.13 -11.19 9.18
C LYS A 280 19.81 -10.88 7.85
N VAL A 281 20.20 -9.63 7.64
CA VAL A 281 20.73 -9.13 6.36
C VAL A 281 22.20 -8.74 6.47
N GLU A 282 22.55 -7.86 7.42
CA GLU A 282 23.94 -7.39 7.59
C GLU A 282 24.85 -8.54 8.04
N GLY A 283 25.92 -8.76 7.25
CA GLY A 283 26.88 -9.84 7.49
C GLY A 283 26.39 -11.27 7.13
N ARG A 284 25.16 -11.43 6.65
CA ARG A 284 24.60 -12.74 6.26
C ARG A 284 24.29 -12.85 4.77
N ILE A 285 23.81 -11.77 4.17
CA ILE A 285 23.43 -11.73 2.75
C ILE A 285 24.45 -10.85 2.01
N PRO A 286 25.07 -11.30 0.93
CA PRO A 286 25.92 -10.47 0.08
C PRO A 286 25.16 -9.26 -0.45
N ILE A 287 25.74 -8.06 -0.35
CA ILE A 287 25.12 -6.81 -0.80
C ILE A 287 26.12 -6.06 -1.68
N HIS A 288 25.71 -5.80 -2.93
CA HIS A 288 26.45 -4.93 -3.84
C HIS A 288 25.85 -3.53 -3.80
N PHE A 289 26.54 -2.60 -3.16
CA PHE A 289 26.17 -1.18 -3.08
C PHE A 289 26.65 -0.41 -4.31
N ASN A 290 26.06 0.76 -4.56
CA ASN A 290 26.38 1.62 -5.71
C ASN A 290 26.33 0.89 -7.05
N THR A 291 25.47 -0.11 -7.14
CA THR A 291 25.42 -1.04 -8.26
C THR A 291 24.26 -0.71 -9.19
N THR A 292 24.55 -0.56 -10.47
CA THR A 292 23.55 -0.45 -11.54
C THR A 292 23.62 -1.67 -12.42
N LEU A 293 22.50 -2.34 -12.62
CA LEU A 293 22.36 -3.45 -13.57
C LEU A 293 22.53 -2.89 -14.99
N GLN A 294 23.43 -3.49 -15.77
CA GLN A 294 23.79 -3.06 -17.12
C GLN A 294 23.11 -3.93 -18.17
N THR A 295 23.32 -5.24 -18.08
CA THR A 295 22.73 -6.23 -19.00
C THR A 295 22.30 -7.48 -18.25
N VAL A 296 21.30 -8.14 -18.81
CA VAL A 296 20.85 -9.48 -18.38
C VAL A 296 20.83 -10.36 -19.60
N THR A 297 21.58 -11.46 -19.56
CA THR A 297 21.58 -12.48 -20.61
C THR A 297 21.14 -13.81 -20.04
N THR A 298 20.62 -14.69 -20.88
CA THR A 298 20.25 -16.05 -20.47
C THR A 298 21.25 -17.04 -21.11
N GLU A 299 21.94 -17.77 -20.24
CA GLU A 299 22.90 -18.80 -20.65
C GLU A 299 22.62 -20.08 -19.87
N ASN A 300 22.54 -21.23 -20.60
CA ASN A 300 22.31 -22.53 -19.97
C ASN A 300 21.13 -22.57 -18.96
N ASN A 301 20.03 -21.92 -19.28
CA ASN A 301 18.82 -21.82 -18.44
C ASN A 301 19.02 -21.02 -17.13
N GLN A 302 20.07 -20.22 -17.04
CA GLN A 302 20.39 -19.36 -15.91
C GLN A 302 20.60 -17.92 -16.40
N LEU A 303 20.25 -16.94 -15.58
CA LEU A 303 20.52 -15.53 -15.88
C LEU A 303 21.95 -15.17 -15.52
N GLN A 304 22.60 -14.42 -16.41
CA GLN A 304 23.87 -13.74 -16.14
C GLN A 304 23.59 -12.24 -15.98
N LEU A 305 23.74 -11.75 -14.76
CA LEU A 305 23.57 -10.34 -14.45
C LEU A 305 24.91 -9.62 -14.56
N ALA A 306 25.10 -8.79 -15.57
CA ALA A 306 26.25 -7.88 -15.59
C ALA A 306 25.87 -6.56 -14.94
N PHE A 307 26.66 -6.13 -13.97
CA PHE A 307 26.44 -4.91 -13.21
C PHE A 307 27.75 -4.15 -12.94
N THR A 308 27.66 -2.93 -12.48
CA THR A 308 28.85 -2.15 -12.10
C THR A 308 29.64 -2.89 -11.01
N GLY A 309 30.77 -3.46 -11.37
CA GLY A 309 31.65 -4.18 -10.45
C GLY A 309 31.70 -5.69 -10.63
N GLY A 310 30.98 -6.29 -11.59
CA GLY A 310 31.06 -7.73 -11.85
C GLY A 310 29.92 -8.36 -12.60
N THR A 311 29.90 -9.67 -12.56
CA THR A 311 28.83 -10.52 -13.09
C THR A 311 28.33 -11.47 -12.00
N LEU A 312 27.05 -11.84 -12.05
CA LEU A 312 26.40 -12.73 -11.08
C LEU A 312 25.48 -13.72 -11.80
N PRO A 313 25.72 -15.01 -11.73
CA PRO A 313 24.78 -16.02 -12.19
C PRO A 313 23.64 -16.21 -11.17
N VAL A 314 22.38 -16.11 -11.62
CA VAL A 314 21.20 -16.32 -10.77
C VAL A 314 20.12 -17.10 -11.50
N ASP A 315 19.26 -17.75 -10.73
CA ASP A 315 18.12 -18.50 -11.27
C ASP A 315 16.87 -17.61 -11.38
N HIS A 316 16.81 -16.50 -10.59
CA HIS A 316 15.66 -15.60 -10.57
C HIS A 316 16.02 -14.21 -10.06
N ILE A 317 15.30 -13.23 -10.55
CA ILE A 317 15.37 -11.84 -10.08
C ILE A 317 14.07 -11.49 -9.35
N ILE A 318 14.16 -10.96 -8.15
CA ILE A 318 13.01 -10.34 -7.47
C ILE A 318 13.19 -8.82 -7.45
N ALA A 319 12.31 -8.12 -8.15
CA ALA A 319 12.32 -6.68 -8.24
C ALA A 319 11.68 -6.03 -6.99
N GLY A 320 12.52 -5.58 -6.05
CA GLY A 320 12.11 -4.76 -4.91
C GLY A 320 12.09 -3.28 -5.25
N THR A 321 11.52 -2.93 -6.39
CA THR A 321 11.56 -1.60 -7.02
C THR A 321 10.40 -0.69 -6.66
N GLY A 322 9.49 -1.20 -5.81
CA GLY A 322 8.41 -0.44 -5.19
C GLY A 322 7.16 -0.30 -6.07
N PHE A 323 6.34 0.68 -5.73
CA PHE A 323 5.03 0.88 -6.34
C PHE A 323 4.91 2.30 -6.88
N ARG A 324 4.30 2.44 -8.06
CA ARG A 324 3.99 3.75 -8.67
C ARG A 324 2.51 3.82 -9.00
N PRO A 325 1.77 4.82 -8.50
CA PRO A 325 0.39 5.04 -8.91
C PRO A 325 0.31 5.19 -10.42
N SER A 326 -0.61 4.47 -11.05
CA SER A 326 -0.78 4.48 -12.50
C SER A 326 -2.23 4.09 -12.82
N ILE A 327 -3.07 5.08 -13.13
CA ILE A 327 -4.50 4.81 -13.38
C ILE A 327 -4.73 4.01 -14.65
N SER A 328 -3.83 4.08 -15.64
CA SER A 328 -3.88 3.27 -16.85
C SER A 328 -3.80 1.75 -16.59
N ARG A 329 -3.33 1.36 -15.39
CA ARG A 329 -3.28 -0.04 -14.93
C ARG A 329 -4.56 -0.52 -14.26
N LEU A 330 -5.51 0.37 -13.99
CA LEU A 330 -6.84 0.03 -13.45
C LEU A 330 -7.74 -0.44 -14.59
N LYS A 331 -7.59 -1.71 -14.97
CA LYS A 331 -8.24 -2.29 -16.17
C LYS A 331 -9.76 -2.35 -16.09
N PHE A 332 -10.33 -2.22 -14.90
CA PHE A 332 -11.77 -2.14 -14.69
C PHE A 332 -12.35 -0.74 -15.01
N LEU A 333 -11.52 0.29 -15.19
CA LEU A 333 -12.01 1.60 -15.65
C LEU A 333 -12.29 1.54 -17.15
N GLU A 334 -13.49 1.91 -17.55
CA GLU A 334 -13.83 2.05 -18.97
C GLU A 334 -12.94 3.11 -19.65
N PRO A 335 -12.58 2.91 -20.94
CA PRO A 335 -11.68 3.83 -21.65
C PRO A 335 -12.17 5.30 -21.65
N SER A 336 -13.49 5.51 -21.76
CA SER A 336 -14.12 6.82 -21.71
C SER A 336 -13.91 7.51 -20.35
N LEU A 337 -14.07 6.77 -19.26
CA LEU A 337 -13.86 7.27 -17.92
C LEU A 337 -12.35 7.52 -17.66
N LEU A 338 -11.50 6.57 -18.05
CA LEU A 338 -10.06 6.69 -17.89
C LEU A 338 -9.50 7.94 -18.59
N SER A 339 -9.93 8.21 -19.83
CA SER A 339 -9.47 9.37 -20.60
C SER A 339 -9.94 10.72 -20.05
N ALA A 340 -11.02 10.75 -19.27
CA ALA A 340 -11.54 11.95 -18.64
C ALA A 340 -10.80 12.36 -17.36
N ILE A 341 -10.02 11.45 -16.78
CA ILE A 341 -9.26 11.71 -15.53
C ILE A 341 -7.96 12.44 -15.88
N LYS A 342 -7.78 13.65 -15.35
CA LYS A 342 -6.51 14.39 -15.45
C LYS A 342 -5.45 13.77 -14.57
N THR A 343 -4.25 13.59 -15.12
CA THR A 343 -3.14 12.92 -14.44
C THR A 343 -1.85 13.73 -14.46
N VAL A 344 -0.95 13.39 -13.56
CA VAL A 344 0.47 13.72 -13.58
C VAL A 344 1.27 12.45 -13.32
N GLU A 345 2.22 12.12 -14.17
CA GLU A 345 2.97 10.85 -14.11
C GLU A 345 2.03 9.63 -13.97
N ASP A 346 0.91 9.65 -14.69
CA ASP A 346 -0.17 8.66 -14.67
C ASP A 346 -0.89 8.48 -13.33
N ALA A 347 -0.60 9.30 -12.31
CA ALA A 347 -1.37 9.39 -11.07
C ALA A 347 -2.47 10.46 -11.21
N PRO A 348 -3.65 10.28 -10.59
CA PRO A 348 -4.73 11.25 -10.69
C PRO A 348 -4.37 12.54 -9.98
N ILE A 349 -4.78 13.69 -10.54
CA ILE A 349 -4.70 14.99 -9.86
C ILE A 349 -6.00 15.18 -9.08
N LEU A 350 -5.86 15.41 -7.78
CA LEU A 350 -7.01 15.43 -6.87
C LEU A 350 -7.25 16.80 -6.24
N SER A 351 -8.51 17.06 -5.94
CA SER A 351 -8.95 18.18 -5.13
C SER A 351 -8.57 17.99 -3.65
N ARG A 352 -8.79 19.02 -2.84
CA ARG A 352 -8.60 18.93 -1.37
C ARG A 352 -9.48 17.89 -0.67
N SER A 353 -10.50 17.38 -1.38
CA SER A 353 -11.43 16.36 -0.89
C SER A 353 -11.20 14.99 -1.53
N PHE A 354 -10.04 14.73 -2.16
CA PHE A 354 -9.72 13.50 -2.87
C PHE A 354 -10.48 13.28 -4.19
N GLU A 355 -11.27 14.25 -4.65
CA GLU A 355 -12.02 14.16 -5.90
C GLU A 355 -11.09 14.36 -7.10
N SER A 356 -11.26 13.55 -8.13
CA SER A 356 -10.54 13.68 -9.39
C SER A 356 -11.12 14.81 -10.28
N SER A 357 -10.61 14.95 -11.50
CA SER A 357 -11.23 15.84 -12.51
C SER A 357 -12.59 15.36 -13.00
N VAL A 358 -12.95 14.11 -12.70
CA VAL A 358 -14.29 13.57 -12.97
C VAL A 358 -15.13 13.76 -11.71
N PRO A 359 -16.22 14.56 -11.76
CA PRO A 359 -17.06 14.81 -10.59
C PRO A 359 -17.57 13.51 -9.95
N ASN A 360 -17.55 13.46 -8.62
CA ASN A 360 -17.97 12.33 -7.80
C ASN A 360 -17.12 11.06 -7.94
N LEU A 361 -15.92 11.14 -8.53
CA LEU A 361 -14.94 10.07 -8.57
C LEU A 361 -13.74 10.41 -7.71
N TYR A 362 -13.52 9.65 -6.65
CA TYR A 362 -12.52 9.89 -5.61
C TYR A 362 -11.44 8.81 -5.61
N PHE A 363 -10.20 9.19 -5.29
CA PHE A 363 -9.07 8.27 -5.14
C PHE A 363 -8.44 8.45 -3.77
N ILE A 364 -8.31 7.35 -3.01
CA ILE A 364 -7.69 7.35 -1.69
C ILE A 364 -6.55 6.32 -1.59
N GLY A 365 -5.73 6.44 -0.55
CA GLY A 365 -4.54 5.60 -0.37
C GLY A 365 -3.40 6.02 -1.30
N LEU A 366 -2.61 5.06 -1.82
CA LEU A 366 -1.41 5.34 -2.61
C LEU A 366 -1.67 6.26 -3.80
N ALA A 367 -2.80 6.12 -4.48
CA ALA A 367 -3.15 6.95 -5.64
C ALA A 367 -3.24 8.45 -5.31
N SER A 368 -3.47 8.82 -4.05
CA SER A 368 -3.54 10.22 -3.58
C SER A 368 -2.22 10.78 -3.05
N ALA A 369 -1.11 10.02 -3.15
CA ALA A 369 0.15 10.40 -2.50
C ALA A 369 0.76 11.70 -3.05
N PHE A 370 0.62 12.00 -4.33
CA PHE A 370 1.13 13.26 -4.89
C PHE A 370 0.36 14.49 -4.42
N ASP A 371 -0.86 14.31 -3.94
CA ASP A 371 -1.70 15.40 -3.45
C ASP A 371 -1.63 15.58 -1.92
N PHE A 372 -1.59 14.48 -1.17
CA PHE A 372 -1.66 14.53 0.31
C PHE A 372 -0.36 14.08 0.99
N GLY A 373 0.68 13.81 0.20
CA GLY A 373 2.00 13.48 0.71
C GLY A 373 2.17 12.02 1.13
N PRO A 374 3.29 11.76 1.80
CA PRO A 374 3.68 10.41 2.18
C PRO A 374 2.68 9.70 3.10
N LEU A 375 1.84 10.45 3.84
CA LEU A 375 0.85 9.91 4.77
C LEU A 375 -0.04 8.85 4.10
N THR A 376 -0.52 9.13 2.90
CA THR A 376 -1.47 8.25 2.19
C THR A 376 -0.83 6.99 1.60
N ARG A 377 0.47 6.79 1.79
CA ARG A 377 1.19 5.55 1.47
C ARG A 377 1.18 4.52 2.61
N PHE A 378 0.74 4.90 3.81
CA PHE A 378 0.77 4.09 5.02
C PHE A 378 -0.64 3.88 5.57
N ALA A 379 -0.84 2.79 6.31
CA ALA A 379 -2.15 2.46 6.90
C ALA A 379 -2.68 3.58 7.82
N CYS A 380 -1.81 4.22 8.60
CA CYS A 380 -2.20 5.34 9.48
C CYS A 380 -2.83 6.54 8.74
N GLY A 381 -2.58 6.70 7.43
CA GLY A 381 -3.23 7.73 6.62
C GLY A 381 -4.72 7.51 6.44
N ALA A 382 -5.23 6.31 6.71
CA ALA A 382 -6.65 6.01 6.65
C ALA A 382 -7.46 6.82 7.64
N GLU A 383 -6.92 7.17 8.82
CA GLU A 383 -7.59 8.02 9.82
C GLU A 383 -7.99 9.37 9.24
N PHE A 384 -7.00 10.13 8.77
CA PHE A 384 -7.25 11.44 8.17
C PHE A 384 -8.18 11.32 6.96
N THR A 385 -7.93 10.35 6.08
CA THR A 385 -8.66 10.18 4.83
C THR A 385 -10.13 9.85 5.08
N ALA A 386 -10.43 8.86 5.92
CA ALA A 386 -11.79 8.46 6.23
C ALA A 386 -12.59 9.60 6.87
N LYS A 387 -12.02 10.25 7.90
CA LYS A 387 -12.65 11.35 8.59
C LYS A 387 -12.89 12.58 7.70
N HIS A 388 -11.91 12.92 6.86
CA HIS A 388 -12.00 14.09 5.99
C HIS A 388 -12.98 13.86 4.83
N LEU A 389 -12.89 12.70 4.17
CA LEU A 389 -13.75 12.38 3.03
C LEU A 389 -15.21 12.16 3.45
N THR A 390 -15.46 11.46 4.57
CA THR A 390 -16.84 11.30 5.09
C THR A 390 -17.49 12.63 5.38
N ARG A 391 -16.77 13.58 6.01
CA ARG A 391 -17.30 14.94 6.25
C ARG A 391 -17.61 15.70 4.96
N HIS A 392 -16.90 15.44 3.89
CA HIS A 392 -17.15 16.05 2.58
C HIS A 392 -18.38 15.43 1.93
N LEU A 393 -18.50 14.11 1.91
CA LEU A 393 -19.59 13.36 1.27
C LEU A 393 -20.94 13.54 1.98
N ALA A 394 -20.93 13.76 3.29
CA ALA A 394 -22.13 13.92 4.11
C ALA A 394 -22.69 15.38 4.15
N ARG A 395 -22.14 16.29 3.36
CA ARG A 395 -22.64 17.67 3.19
C ARG A 395 -23.70 17.77 2.11
#